data_ad1124e4975e5271d21f097fed54b13a
#
_entry.id   ad1124e4975e5271d21f097fed54b13a
#
_cell.length_a   1.000
_cell.length_b   1.000
_cell.length_c   1.000
_cell.angle_alpha   90.00
_cell.angle_beta   90.00
_cell.angle_gamma   90.00
#
_symmetry.space_group_name_H-M   'P 1'
#
loop_
_entity.id
_entity.type
_entity.pdbx_description
1 polymer ?
#
loop_
_entity_poly.entity_id
_entity_poly.type
_entity_poly.pdbx_seq_one_letter_code
_entity_poly.pdbx_strand_id
1 'polypeptide(L)'
;MNIHAIFAQIFKVWRQKRMAEFEAIIQPRAEDLILDVGGYPGTWTTRPQLTKRIDCLNLHEVNWDGSRYPNHQITTSVGDGCSLAYENGCYDILFSNSVIEHVGDWDKQQAFAQEARRVGRRLWIQTPAFECPIEPHFLAPFVHWLPVYVRRRILRWFTPWGWIQKPAQDKIDETITYT
;
A
#
# COMPACT_ATOMS: atom_id res chain seq x y z
N MET A 1 -1.24 2.00 28.77
CA MET A 1 -0.92 1.11 27.64
C MET A 1 -1.02 1.95 26.38
N ASN A 2 0.07 2.07 25.60
CA ASN A 2 0.07 2.96 24.45
C ASN A 2 -0.67 2.29 23.29
N ILE A 3 -1.85 2.80 22.94
CA ILE A 3 -2.72 2.25 21.87
C ILE A 3 -1.98 2.20 20.52
N HIS A 4 -1.10 3.14 20.25
CA HIS A 4 -0.25 3.14 19.06
C HIS A 4 0.68 1.91 19.00
N ALA A 5 1.23 1.48 20.14
CA ALA A 5 2.09 0.31 20.18
C ALA A 5 1.31 -0.98 19.88
N ILE A 6 0.06 -1.07 20.34
CA ILE A 6 -0.82 -2.22 20.05
C ILE A 6 -1.14 -2.29 18.55
N PHE A 7 -1.59 -1.17 17.97
CA PHE A 7 -1.89 -1.12 16.54
C PHE A 7 -0.64 -1.37 15.68
N ALA A 8 0.51 -0.81 16.07
CA ALA A 8 1.77 -1.06 15.38
C ALA A 8 2.13 -2.55 15.36
N GLN A 9 1.90 -3.29 16.45
CA GLN A 9 2.12 -4.73 16.51
C GLN A 9 1.12 -5.51 15.64
N ILE A 10 -0.16 -5.16 15.67
CA ILE A 10 -1.19 -5.78 14.82
C ILE A 10 -0.83 -5.58 13.34
N PHE A 11 -0.53 -4.34 12.92
CA PHE A 11 -0.14 -4.06 11.55
C PHE A 11 1.17 -4.73 11.15
N LYS A 12 2.12 -4.90 12.07
CA LYS A 12 3.34 -5.66 11.82
C LYS A 12 3.03 -7.13 11.52
N VAL A 13 2.19 -7.77 12.33
CA VAL A 13 1.79 -9.17 12.12
C VAL A 13 1.04 -9.34 10.80
N TRP A 14 0.10 -8.46 10.50
CA TRP A 14 -0.65 -8.50 9.22
C TRP A 14 0.28 -8.30 8.02
N ARG A 15 1.23 -7.38 8.12
CA ARG A 15 2.22 -7.15 7.06
C ARG A 15 3.10 -8.38 6.85
N GLN A 16 3.55 -9.01 7.92
CA GLN A 16 4.33 -10.25 7.85
C GLN A 16 3.53 -11.39 7.20
N LYS A 17 2.25 -11.54 7.57
CA LYS A 17 1.36 -12.54 6.97
C LYS A 17 1.17 -12.30 5.47
N ARG A 18 0.88 -11.06 5.06
CA ARG A 18 0.73 -10.70 3.64
C ARG A 18 1.99 -10.97 2.82
N MET A 19 3.15 -10.64 3.38
CA MET A 19 4.43 -10.94 2.72
C MET A 19 4.69 -12.45 2.59
N ALA A 20 4.31 -13.23 3.60
CA ALA A 20 4.40 -14.69 3.51
C ALA A 20 3.43 -15.27 2.46
N GLU A 21 2.23 -14.73 2.35
CA GLU A 21 1.26 -15.09 1.29
C GLU A 21 1.78 -14.71 -0.10
N PHE A 22 2.35 -13.49 -0.25
CA PHE A 22 3.02 -13.08 -1.48
C PHE A 22 4.11 -14.08 -1.90
N GLU A 23 5.00 -14.44 -0.98
CA GLU A 23 6.08 -15.41 -1.25
C GLU A 23 5.55 -16.78 -1.62
N ALA A 24 4.52 -17.26 -0.92
CA ALA A 24 3.92 -18.58 -1.17
C ALA A 24 3.21 -18.67 -2.52
N ILE A 25 2.53 -17.60 -2.94
CA ILE A 25 1.71 -17.58 -4.16
C ILE A 25 2.55 -17.19 -5.39
N ILE A 26 3.30 -16.11 -5.29
CA ILE A 26 4.08 -15.56 -6.41
C ILE A 26 5.36 -16.34 -6.63
N GLN A 27 5.94 -16.91 -5.56
CA GLN A 27 7.21 -17.65 -5.59
C GLN A 27 8.32 -16.85 -6.28
N PRO A 28 8.73 -15.70 -5.70
CA PRO A 28 9.79 -14.88 -6.28
C PRO A 28 11.09 -15.66 -6.42
N ARG A 29 11.80 -15.45 -7.52
CA ARG A 29 13.09 -16.09 -7.82
C ARG A 29 14.23 -15.12 -7.61
N ALA A 30 15.43 -15.63 -7.39
CA ALA A 30 16.61 -14.80 -7.15
C ALA A 30 16.95 -13.85 -8.32
N GLU A 31 16.60 -14.23 -9.55
CA GLU A 31 16.82 -13.43 -10.76
C GLU A 31 15.71 -12.40 -11.06
N ASP A 32 14.55 -12.49 -10.38
CA ASP A 32 13.40 -11.63 -10.66
C ASP A 32 13.67 -10.15 -10.36
N LEU A 33 13.06 -9.28 -11.16
CA LEU A 33 12.95 -7.85 -10.94
C LEU A 33 11.55 -7.54 -10.43
N ILE A 34 11.45 -6.83 -9.30
CA ILE A 34 10.19 -6.38 -8.72
C ILE A 34 10.03 -4.88 -8.94
N LEU A 35 8.88 -4.46 -9.47
CA LEU A 35 8.40 -3.08 -9.37
C LEU A 35 7.36 -3.01 -8.24
N ASP A 36 7.66 -2.24 -7.19
CA ASP A 36 6.73 -1.97 -6.08
C ASP A 36 6.10 -0.60 -6.27
N VAL A 37 4.88 -0.57 -6.81
CA VAL A 37 4.15 0.69 -7.09
C VAL A 37 3.47 1.18 -5.81
N GLY A 38 3.86 2.38 -5.37
CA GLY A 38 3.43 2.99 -4.12
C GLY A 38 4.13 2.42 -2.89
N GLY A 39 5.15 1.57 -3.09
CA GLY A 39 5.84 0.89 -2.01
C GLY A 39 6.92 1.74 -1.32
N TYR A 40 7.21 1.38 -0.09
CA TYR A 40 8.27 2.01 0.70
C TYR A 40 9.42 1.02 0.96
N PRO A 41 10.67 1.38 0.68
CA PRO A 41 11.83 0.49 0.82
C PRO A 41 11.93 -0.25 2.16
N GLY A 42 11.52 0.41 3.25
CA GLY A 42 11.49 -0.18 4.58
C GLY A 42 10.61 -1.44 4.71
N THR A 43 9.67 -1.66 3.81
CA THR A 43 8.86 -2.88 3.77
C THR A 43 9.71 -4.11 3.45
N TRP A 44 10.68 -3.94 2.57
CA TRP A 44 11.53 -5.00 2.04
C TRP A 44 12.75 -5.29 2.91
N THR A 45 13.25 -4.30 3.67
CA THR A 45 14.47 -4.45 4.49
C THR A 45 14.29 -5.23 5.78
N THR A 46 13.06 -5.57 6.14
CA THR A 46 12.76 -6.38 7.35
C THR A 46 13.03 -7.86 7.17
N ARG A 47 13.40 -8.30 5.96
CA ARG A 47 13.63 -9.69 5.55
C ARG A 47 14.84 -9.77 4.64
N PRO A 48 15.48 -10.95 4.50
CA PRO A 48 16.48 -11.16 3.45
C PRO A 48 15.87 -10.88 2.07
N GLN A 49 16.63 -10.25 1.19
CA GLN A 49 16.19 -10.04 -0.19
C GLN A 49 16.16 -11.37 -0.95
N LEU A 50 15.02 -11.67 -1.55
CA LEU A 50 14.78 -12.90 -2.28
C LEU A 50 14.97 -12.75 -3.80
N THR A 51 15.05 -11.53 -4.29
CA THR A 51 15.05 -11.21 -5.72
C THR A 51 16.26 -10.36 -6.09
N LYS A 52 16.56 -10.26 -7.38
CA LYS A 52 17.73 -9.53 -7.89
C LYS A 52 17.67 -8.04 -7.53
N ARG A 53 16.53 -7.39 -7.73
CA ARG A 53 16.33 -5.96 -7.47
C ARG A 53 14.86 -5.65 -7.21
N ILE A 54 14.63 -4.63 -6.38
CA ILE A 54 13.32 -4.09 -6.08
C ILE A 54 13.35 -2.60 -6.39
N ASP A 55 12.50 -2.13 -7.29
CA ASP A 55 12.36 -0.73 -7.64
C ASP A 55 11.04 -0.20 -7.06
N CYS A 56 11.12 0.72 -6.08
CA CYS A 56 9.96 1.34 -5.46
C CYS A 56 9.60 2.62 -6.22
N LEU A 57 8.42 2.65 -6.82
CA LEU A 57 7.89 3.80 -7.56
C LEU A 57 6.85 4.53 -6.70
N ASN A 58 6.97 5.86 -6.58
CA ASN A 58 6.03 6.69 -5.84
C ASN A 58 5.72 7.98 -6.61
N LEU A 59 4.59 8.65 -6.30
CA LEU A 59 4.25 9.96 -6.88
C LEU A 59 5.22 11.08 -6.45
N HIS A 60 5.92 10.89 -5.34
CA HIS A 60 6.86 11.86 -4.78
C HIS A 60 8.16 11.18 -4.40
N GLU A 61 9.23 11.96 -4.30
CA GLU A 61 10.52 11.45 -3.85
C GLU A 61 10.44 10.80 -2.47
N VAL A 62 11.02 9.63 -2.36
CA VAL A 62 11.20 8.91 -1.10
C VAL A 62 12.65 9.07 -0.66
N ASN A 63 12.85 9.67 0.51
CA ASN A 63 14.18 9.78 1.09
C ASN A 63 14.66 8.37 1.52
N TRP A 64 15.55 7.79 0.72
CA TRP A 64 16.07 6.45 0.92
C TRP A 64 17.59 6.43 0.91
N ASP A 65 18.18 5.98 2.02
CA ASP A 65 19.61 5.75 2.14
C ASP A 65 19.90 4.23 2.09
N GLY A 66 20.13 3.72 0.89
CA GLY A 66 20.40 2.29 0.65
C GLY A 66 21.73 1.83 1.28
N SER A 67 22.64 2.73 1.61
CA SER A 67 23.93 2.38 2.23
C SER A 67 23.77 1.67 3.59
N ARG A 68 22.67 1.91 4.26
CA ARG A 68 22.30 1.26 5.53
C ARG A 68 21.89 -0.21 5.37
N TYR A 69 21.63 -0.63 4.13
CA TYR A 69 21.12 -1.97 3.82
C TYR A 69 21.94 -2.61 2.69
N PRO A 70 23.24 -2.88 2.92
CA PRO A 70 24.17 -3.30 1.87
C PRO A 70 23.80 -4.65 1.22
N ASN A 71 22.97 -5.45 1.90
CA ASN A 71 22.49 -6.73 1.39
C ASN A 71 21.18 -6.61 0.60
N HIS A 72 20.68 -5.38 0.36
CA HIS A 72 19.44 -5.13 -0.37
C HIS A 72 19.72 -4.26 -1.60
N GLN A 73 19.28 -4.73 -2.76
CA GLN A 73 19.29 -3.98 -4.02
C GLN A 73 17.92 -3.32 -4.20
N ILE A 74 17.73 -2.16 -3.55
CA ILE A 74 16.48 -1.41 -3.61
C ILE A 74 16.76 -0.01 -4.15
N THR A 75 16.00 0.39 -5.17
CA THR A 75 16.03 1.75 -5.74
C THR A 75 14.69 2.44 -5.53
N THR A 76 14.69 3.76 -5.63
CA THR A 76 13.47 4.56 -5.58
C THR A 76 13.38 5.44 -6.82
N SER A 77 12.18 5.62 -7.34
CA SER A 77 11.90 6.49 -8.47
C SER A 77 10.57 7.21 -8.30
N VAL A 78 10.40 8.31 -9.05
CA VAL A 78 9.17 9.09 -9.08
C VAL A 78 8.41 8.76 -10.36
N GLY A 79 7.09 8.50 -10.23
CA GLY A 79 6.22 8.23 -11.37
C GLY A 79 4.79 7.94 -10.95
N ASP A 80 3.89 7.96 -11.94
CA ASP A 80 2.47 7.67 -11.76
C ASP A 80 2.17 6.21 -12.11
N GLY A 81 1.59 5.47 -11.16
CA GLY A 81 1.16 4.07 -11.36
C GLY A 81 0.08 3.90 -12.44
N CYS A 82 -0.63 4.99 -12.78
CA CYS A 82 -1.62 5.00 -13.87
C CYS A 82 -1.01 5.28 -15.24
N SER A 83 0.29 5.60 -15.32
CA SER A 83 1.02 5.89 -16.57
C SER A 83 2.50 5.57 -16.38
N LEU A 84 2.83 4.28 -16.41
CA LEU A 84 4.17 3.78 -16.13
C LEU A 84 5.11 4.00 -17.34
N ALA A 85 6.24 4.66 -17.11
CA ALA A 85 7.25 4.92 -18.14
C ALA A 85 8.18 3.71 -18.36
N TYR A 86 7.63 2.51 -18.40
CA TYR A 86 8.35 1.25 -18.59
C TYR A 86 7.83 0.49 -19.80
N GLU A 87 8.67 -0.35 -20.39
CA GLU A 87 8.28 -1.24 -21.49
C GLU A 87 7.39 -2.39 -21.02
N ASN A 88 6.68 -2.99 -21.98
CA ASN A 88 5.80 -4.14 -21.70
C ASN A 88 6.60 -5.32 -21.15
N GLY A 89 6.16 -5.87 -20.03
CA GLY A 89 6.74 -7.07 -19.42
C GLY A 89 8.20 -6.93 -18.99
N CYS A 90 8.67 -5.70 -18.72
CA CYS A 90 10.05 -5.47 -18.30
C CYS A 90 10.31 -5.84 -16.82
N TYR A 91 9.29 -6.01 -16.01
CA TYR A 91 9.38 -6.54 -14.66
C TYR A 91 8.79 -7.94 -14.56
N ASP A 92 9.46 -8.83 -13.82
CA ASP A 92 8.97 -10.17 -13.57
C ASP A 92 7.80 -10.20 -12.61
N ILE A 93 7.78 -9.25 -11.65
CA ILE A 93 6.72 -9.07 -10.67
C ILE A 93 6.38 -7.59 -10.55
N LEU A 94 5.10 -7.23 -10.67
CA LEU A 94 4.59 -5.96 -10.20
C LEU A 94 3.87 -6.20 -8.87
N PHE A 95 4.35 -5.53 -7.84
CA PHE A 95 3.80 -5.56 -6.50
C PHE A 95 3.14 -4.21 -6.18
N SER A 96 1.98 -4.23 -5.55
CA SER A 96 1.34 -3.03 -5.01
C SER A 96 0.44 -3.38 -3.84
N ASN A 97 0.57 -2.65 -2.74
CA ASN A 97 -0.19 -2.92 -1.53
C ASN A 97 -0.82 -1.65 -0.96
N SER A 98 -2.15 -1.59 -0.94
CA SER A 98 -2.94 -0.45 -0.45
C SER A 98 -2.62 0.85 -1.21
N VAL A 99 -2.74 0.81 -2.53
CA VAL A 99 -2.47 1.94 -3.44
C VAL A 99 -3.61 2.19 -4.39
N ILE A 100 -4.19 1.15 -5.00
CA ILE A 100 -5.21 1.30 -6.04
C ILE A 100 -6.46 2.05 -5.54
N GLU A 101 -6.79 1.95 -4.27
CA GLU A 101 -7.85 2.70 -3.62
C GLU A 101 -7.58 4.20 -3.54
N HIS A 102 -6.31 4.62 -3.70
CA HIS A 102 -5.87 6.01 -3.59
C HIS A 102 -5.56 6.68 -4.93
N VAL A 103 -5.59 5.95 -6.05
CA VAL A 103 -5.24 6.53 -7.36
C VAL A 103 -6.33 7.45 -7.91
N GLY A 104 -7.54 7.43 -7.35
CA GLY A 104 -8.66 8.28 -7.75
C GLY A 104 -9.91 7.51 -8.12
N ASP A 105 -10.61 7.98 -9.16
CA ASP A 105 -11.87 7.40 -9.64
C ASP A 105 -11.66 6.05 -10.37
N TRP A 106 -12.78 5.48 -10.83
CA TRP A 106 -12.80 4.20 -11.52
C TRP A 106 -11.93 4.17 -12.77
N ASP A 107 -11.88 5.27 -13.53
CA ASP A 107 -11.06 5.35 -14.75
C ASP A 107 -9.56 5.30 -14.41
N LYS A 108 -9.17 5.95 -13.33
CA LYS A 108 -7.80 5.87 -12.80
C LYS A 108 -7.45 4.49 -12.27
N GLN A 109 -8.38 3.82 -11.57
CA GLN A 109 -8.17 2.46 -11.10
C GLN A 109 -8.03 1.48 -12.28
N GLN A 110 -8.82 1.65 -13.34
CA GLN A 110 -8.67 0.87 -14.57
C GLN A 110 -7.33 1.13 -15.26
N ALA A 111 -6.90 2.39 -15.36
CA ALA A 111 -5.60 2.73 -15.94
C ALA A 111 -4.46 2.09 -15.14
N PHE A 112 -4.49 2.18 -13.81
CA PHE A 112 -3.53 1.50 -12.94
C PHE A 112 -3.48 -0.02 -13.20
N ALA A 113 -4.64 -0.68 -13.27
CA ALA A 113 -4.71 -2.12 -13.50
C ALA A 113 -4.19 -2.51 -14.90
N GLN A 114 -4.45 -1.69 -15.92
CA GLN A 114 -3.94 -1.90 -17.28
C GLN A 114 -2.43 -1.76 -17.34
N GLU A 115 -1.88 -0.72 -16.72
CA GLU A 115 -0.43 -0.50 -16.62
C GLU A 115 0.26 -1.60 -15.83
N ALA A 116 -0.34 -2.02 -14.72
CA ALA A 116 0.19 -3.14 -13.94
C ALA A 116 0.30 -4.42 -14.78
N ARG A 117 -0.74 -4.74 -15.56
CA ARG A 117 -0.73 -5.91 -16.47
C ARG A 117 0.22 -5.76 -17.64
N ARG A 118 0.43 -4.54 -18.11
CA ARG A 118 1.34 -4.25 -19.23
C ARG A 118 2.80 -4.42 -18.82
N VAL A 119 3.16 -3.95 -17.64
CA VAL A 119 4.54 -3.85 -17.19
C VAL A 119 5.00 -5.12 -16.44
N GLY A 120 4.12 -5.70 -15.62
CA GLY A 120 4.44 -6.87 -14.79
C GLY A 120 3.99 -8.19 -15.44
N ARG A 121 4.86 -9.20 -15.43
CA ARG A 121 4.53 -10.56 -15.92
C ARG A 121 3.69 -11.34 -14.90
N ARG A 122 3.95 -11.15 -13.62
CA ARG A 122 3.18 -11.66 -12.48
C ARG A 122 2.76 -10.48 -11.62
N LEU A 123 1.56 -10.54 -11.08
CA LEU A 123 0.97 -9.42 -10.35
C LEU A 123 0.63 -9.82 -8.92
N TRP A 124 0.99 -8.95 -7.99
CA TRP A 124 0.49 -8.95 -6.63
C TRP A 124 -0.07 -7.59 -6.30
N ILE A 125 -1.38 -7.44 -6.39
CA ILE A 125 -2.07 -6.20 -6.04
C ILE A 125 -3.02 -6.51 -4.90
N GLN A 126 -2.89 -5.78 -3.81
CA GLN A 126 -3.70 -5.94 -2.62
C GLN A 126 -4.28 -4.61 -2.18
N THR A 127 -5.56 -4.61 -1.87
CA THR A 127 -6.30 -3.49 -1.29
C THR A 127 -7.22 -4.00 -0.19
N PRO A 128 -7.60 -3.20 0.81
CA PRO A 128 -8.60 -3.59 1.79
C PRO A 128 -9.91 -3.97 1.11
N ALA A 129 -10.47 -5.13 1.49
CA ALA A 129 -11.79 -5.54 0.99
C ALA A 129 -12.88 -4.70 1.70
N PHE A 130 -13.87 -4.24 0.95
CA PHE A 130 -15.01 -3.50 1.51
C PHE A 130 -15.78 -4.31 2.55
N GLU A 131 -15.81 -5.64 2.39
CA GLU A 131 -16.44 -6.58 3.33
C GLU A 131 -15.65 -6.78 4.63
N CYS A 132 -14.42 -6.28 4.71
CA CYS A 132 -13.63 -6.40 5.92
C CYS A 132 -14.33 -5.63 7.06
N PRO A 133 -14.64 -6.26 8.19
CA PRO A 133 -15.41 -5.59 9.25
C PRO A 133 -14.65 -4.44 9.93
N ILE A 134 -13.31 -4.42 9.82
CA ILE A 134 -12.47 -3.35 10.39
C ILE A 134 -11.96 -2.48 9.25
N GLU A 135 -12.31 -1.20 9.29
CA GLU A 135 -11.81 -0.21 8.36
C GLU A 135 -10.42 0.28 8.84
N PRO A 136 -9.34 0.01 8.08
CA PRO A 136 -7.98 0.25 8.56
C PRO A 136 -7.61 1.74 8.67
N HIS A 137 -8.19 2.63 7.87
CA HIS A 137 -7.89 4.07 7.93
C HIS A 137 -8.42 4.72 9.21
N PHE A 138 -9.60 4.28 9.68
CA PHE A 138 -10.23 4.81 10.89
C PHE A 138 -9.96 3.97 12.13
N LEU A 139 -9.39 2.77 11.96
CA LEU A 139 -9.18 1.78 13.02
C LEU A 139 -10.48 1.43 13.76
N ALA A 140 -11.59 1.41 13.04
CA ALA A 140 -12.91 1.25 13.61
C ALA A 140 -13.72 0.17 12.87
N PRO A 141 -14.49 -0.65 13.61
CA PRO A 141 -15.34 -1.65 12.98
C PRO A 141 -16.56 -1.00 12.33
N PHE A 142 -16.96 -1.54 11.16
CA PHE A 142 -18.22 -1.26 10.45
C PHE A 142 -18.46 0.19 10.02
N VAL A 143 -17.52 1.10 10.27
CA VAL A 143 -17.72 2.54 10.05
C VAL A 143 -17.86 2.90 8.57
N HIS A 144 -17.19 2.18 7.68
CA HIS A 144 -17.26 2.38 6.23
C HIS A 144 -18.58 1.90 5.60
N TRP A 145 -19.35 1.07 6.32
CA TRP A 145 -20.71 0.66 5.90
C TRP A 145 -21.78 1.69 6.21
N LEU A 146 -21.44 2.70 7.02
CA LEU A 146 -22.38 3.77 7.36
C LEU A 146 -22.50 4.78 6.20
N PRO A 147 -23.66 5.38 6.01
CA PRO A 147 -23.82 6.47 5.05
C PRO A 147 -22.83 7.61 5.28
N VAL A 148 -22.34 8.22 4.18
CA VAL A 148 -21.32 9.28 4.22
C VAL A 148 -21.64 10.40 5.20
N TYR A 149 -22.89 10.86 5.26
CA TYR A 149 -23.32 11.92 6.19
C TYR A 149 -23.18 11.53 7.66
N VAL A 150 -23.35 10.24 7.98
CA VAL A 150 -23.12 9.71 9.33
C VAL A 150 -21.62 9.67 9.62
N ARG A 151 -20.82 9.10 8.69
CA ARG A 151 -19.37 9.02 8.82
C ARG A 151 -18.76 10.39 9.09
N ARG A 152 -19.14 11.43 8.33
CA ARG A 152 -18.68 12.81 8.51
C ARG A 152 -18.86 13.36 9.93
N ARG A 153 -19.94 12.94 10.62
CA ARG A 153 -20.25 13.40 11.99
C ARG A 153 -19.54 12.63 13.07
N ILE A 154 -19.40 11.30 12.88
CA ILE A 154 -18.96 10.42 13.97
C ILE A 154 -17.46 10.14 13.96
N LEU A 155 -16.79 10.18 12.80
CA LEU A 155 -15.38 9.75 12.67
C LEU A 155 -14.44 10.44 13.65
N ARG A 156 -14.61 11.75 13.85
CA ARG A 156 -13.77 12.52 14.76
C ARG A 156 -13.93 12.09 16.23
N TRP A 157 -15.15 11.71 16.62
CA TRP A 157 -15.50 11.54 18.03
C TRP A 157 -15.57 10.07 18.45
N PHE A 158 -15.84 9.16 17.53
CA PHE A 158 -16.12 7.76 17.82
C PHE A 158 -15.14 6.76 17.20
N THR A 159 -14.01 7.22 16.68
CA THR A 159 -12.97 6.33 16.14
C THR A 159 -11.62 6.58 16.80
N PRO A 160 -10.77 5.53 16.95
CA PRO A 160 -9.40 5.69 17.41
C PRO A 160 -8.60 6.68 16.56
N TRP A 161 -8.80 6.66 15.25
CA TRP A 161 -8.18 7.63 14.34
C TRP A 161 -8.58 9.07 14.67
N GLY A 162 -9.88 9.33 14.88
CA GLY A 162 -10.38 10.65 15.23
C GLY A 162 -9.83 11.16 16.56
N TRP A 163 -9.70 10.30 17.56
CA TRP A 163 -9.13 10.67 18.87
C TRP A 163 -7.64 10.98 18.80
N ILE A 164 -6.91 10.23 17.98
CA ILE A 164 -5.45 10.35 17.84
C ILE A 164 -5.08 11.55 16.97
N GLN A 165 -5.68 11.66 15.79
CA GLN A 165 -5.32 12.66 14.78
C GLN A 165 -6.03 13.99 14.98
N LYS A 166 -7.20 13.99 15.65
CA LYS A 166 -8.07 15.17 15.82
C LYS A 166 -8.27 15.93 14.50
N PRO A 167 -8.63 15.25 13.41
CA PRO A 167 -8.63 15.81 12.07
C PRO A 167 -9.59 16.98 11.93
N ALA A 168 -9.25 17.93 11.07
CA ALA A 168 -10.17 18.93 10.58
C ALA A 168 -11.20 18.30 9.61
N GLN A 169 -12.27 19.00 9.29
CA GLN A 169 -13.37 18.42 8.49
C GLN A 169 -12.96 18.09 7.06
N ASP A 170 -12.12 18.91 6.43
CA ASP A 170 -11.53 18.68 5.11
C ASP A 170 -10.75 17.36 5.05
N LYS A 171 -9.97 17.06 6.10
CA LYS A 171 -9.23 15.80 6.20
C LYS A 171 -10.15 14.59 6.39
N ILE A 172 -11.26 14.75 7.11
CA ILE A 172 -12.28 13.71 7.24
C ILE A 172 -12.91 13.43 5.87
N ASP A 173 -13.29 14.48 5.13
CA ASP A 173 -13.93 14.37 3.83
C ASP A 173 -13.00 13.74 2.78
N GLU A 174 -11.73 14.11 2.79
CA GLU A 174 -10.69 13.49 1.97
C GLU A 174 -10.56 11.99 2.28
N THR A 175 -10.44 11.62 3.57
CA THR A 175 -10.25 10.22 3.96
C THR A 175 -11.48 9.35 3.63
N ILE A 176 -12.70 9.90 3.75
CA ILE A 176 -13.93 9.19 3.38
C ILE A 176 -13.96 8.84 1.88
N THR A 177 -13.30 9.62 1.04
CA THR A 177 -13.27 9.38 -0.41
C THR A 177 -12.58 8.04 -0.76
N TYR A 178 -11.72 7.54 0.11
CA TYR A 178 -10.97 6.28 -0.09
C TYR A 178 -11.61 5.06 0.63
N THR A 179 -12.75 5.25 1.28
CA THR A 179 -13.46 4.24 2.09
C THR A 179 -14.93 4.16 1.68
#